data_60f13a51aab3cb1480119a10b1891d9d
#
_entry.id   60f13a51aab3cb1480119a10b1891d9d
#
_cell.length_a   1.000
_cell.length_b   1.000
_cell.length_c   1.000
_cell.angle_alpha   90.00
_cell.angle_beta   90.00
_cell.angle_gamma   90.00
#
_symmetry.space_group_name_H-M   'P 1'
#
loop_
_entity.id
_entity.type
_entity.pdbx_description
1 polymer ?
#
loop_
_entity_poly.entity_id
_entity_poly.type
_entity_poly.pdbx_seq_one_letter_code
_entity_poly.pdbx_strand_id
1 'polypeptide(L)'
;ITAILSAAGTDLETIRETDWYKYLSYGLYQAAYIVIVLAFTFLYKQKPREYGYRKTHWKYFVFAALLAFGLLFSLNWVNGMFVRLLSLIGYNAPESSLPSLAGGGIAGVLVVVALLPAFLEETIFRGIILDGIKDVGTVAACLLGGLLFSIFHQSPAQTVYQFICGAVFTLVTIRADSVWPAIFMHFANNAVIIFDAKYGFITNMSGGAYIAVCVVSAAALLGTLAYLIFFDKRGNRKKEGAIRPFILSALVGIVAAGVMWIAALISGITG
;
A
#
# COMPACT_ATOMS: atom_id res chain seq x y z
N ILE A 1 -9.71 21.55 5.64
CA ILE A 1 -11.18 21.39 5.66
C ILE A 1 -11.65 21.33 7.09
N THR A 2 -11.14 20.44 7.94
CA THR A 2 -11.54 20.29 9.35
C THR A 2 -11.46 21.62 10.13
N ALA A 3 -10.36 22.38 9.97
CA ALA A 3 -10.20 23.68 10.61
C ALA A 3 -11.22 24.72 10.16
N ILE A 4 -11.60 24.70 8.87
CA ILE A 4 -12.61 25.62 8.32
C ILE A 4 -14.01 25.27 8.84
N LEU A 5 -14.34 23.99 8.89
CA LEU A 5 -15.65 23.50 9.39
C LEU A 5 -15.78 23.74 10.90
N SER A 6 -14.70 23.54 11.67
CA SER A 6 -14.66 23.86 13.10
C SER A 6 -14.87 25.34 13.35
N ALA A 7 -14.23 26.23 12.57
CA ALA A 7 -14.42 27.68 12.66
C ALA A 7 -15.85 28.11 12.29
N ALA A 8 -16.57 27.32 11.49
CA ALA A 8 -17.98 27.54 11.14
C ALA A 8 -18.97 27.02 12.20
N GLY A 9 -18.49 26.51 13.35
CA GLY A 9 -19.32 26.00 14.45
C GLY A 9 -20.04 24.69 14.12
N THR A 10 -19.57 23.95 13.11
CA THR A 10 -20.20 22.68 12.70
C THR A 10 -19.69 21.53 13.54
N ASP A 11 -20.58 20.61 13.91
CA ASP A 11 -20.20 19.37 14.60
C ASP A 11 -19.36 18.49 13.64
N LEU A 12 -18.07 18.43 13.92
CA LEU A 12 -17.09 17.73 13.09
C LEU A 12 -17.28 16.21 13.14
N GLU A 13 -17.79 15.66 14.23
CA GLU A 13 -18.00 14.23 14.34
C GLU A 13 -19.12 13.78 13.42
N THR A 14 -20.22 14.48 13.45
CA THR A 14 -21.36 14.22 12.55
C THR A 14 -20.96 14.34 11.07
N ILE A 15 -20.14 15.34 10.70
CA ILE A 15 -19.69 15.50 9.32
C ILE A 15 -18.77 14.38 8.87
N ARG A 16 -17.85 13.95 9.72
CA ARG A 16 -16.88 12.87 9.40
C ARG A 16 -17.60 11.56 9.06
N GLU A 17 -18.77 11.33 9.62
CA GLU A 17 -19.56 10.13 9.34
C GLU A 17 -20.34 10.20 8.02
N THR A 18 -20.46 11.37 7.40
CA THR A 18 -21.15 11.52 6.11
C THR A 18 -20.37 10.94 4.95
N ASP A 19 -21.07 10.31 4.00
CA ASP A 19 -20.44 9.73 2.81
C ASP A 19 -19.67 10.75 1.96
N TRP A 20 -20.23 11.95 1.80
CA TRP A 20 -19.56 13.00 1.01
C TRP A 20 -18.22 13.40 1.61
N TYR A 21 -18.12 13.49 2.94
CA TYR A 21 -16.85 13.82 3.61
C TYR A 21 -15.83 12.69 3.46
N LYS A 22 -16.27 11.43 3.60
CA LYS A 22 -15.41 10.24 3.38
C LYS A 22 -14.88 10.21 1.95
N TYR A 23 -15.76 10.40 0.94
CA TYR A 23 -15.31 10.47 -0.46
C TYR A 23 -14.37 11.65 -0.73
N LEU A 24 -14.65 12.82 -0.13
CA LEU A 24 -13.79 14.00 -0.26
C LEU A 24 -12.40 13.72 0.33
N SER A 25 -12.34 13.10 1.51
CA SER A 25 -11.10 12.75 2.19
C SER A 25 -10.25 11.82 1.33
N TYR A 26 -10.81 10.71 0.85
CA TYR A 26 -10.10 9.82 -0.07
C TYR A 26 -9.70 10.52 -1.36
N GLY A 27 -10.59 11.31 -1.95
CA GLY A 27 -10.35 12.04 -3.20
C GLY A 27 -9.21 13.06 -3.09
N LEU A 28 -9.06 13.73 -1.95
CA LEU A 28 -7.97 14.69 -1.73
C LEU A 28 -6.59 14.01 -1.73
N TYR A 29 -6.46 12.83 -1.14
CA TYR A 29 -5.22 12.05 -1.24
C TYR A 29 -4.90 11.69 -2.69
N GLN A 30 -5.91 11.24 -3.45
CA GLN A 30 -5.73 10.90 -4.85
C GLN A 30 -5.38 12.13 -5.69
N ALA A 31 -6.01 13.27 -5.44
CA ALA A 31 -5.68 14.53 -6.11
C ALA A 31 -4.23 14.96 -5.84
N ALA A 32 -3.73 14.81 -4.60
CA ALA A 32 -2.34 15.07 -4.29
C ALA A 32 -1.38 14.14 -5.06
N TYR A 33 -1.69 12.86 -5.16
CA TYR A 33 -0.88 11.92 -5.96
C TYR A 33 -0.91 12.25 -7.45
N ILE A 34 -2.06 12.64 -8.00
CA ILE A 34 -2.16 13.10 -9.39
C ILE A 34 -1.25 14.31 -9.62
N VAL A 35 -1.28 15.29 -8.72
CA VAL A 35 -0.42 16.48 -8.82
C VAL A 35 1.06 16.09 -8.80
N ILE A 36 1.47 15.18 -7.92
CA ILE A 36 2.86 14.69 -7.85
C ILE A 36 3.27 14.02 -9.17
N VAL A 37 2.45 13.10 -9.69
CA VAL A 37 2.74 12.38 -10.94
C VAL A 37 2.80 13.35 -12.13
N LEU A 38 1.86 14.30 -12.22
CA LEU A 38 1.86 15.31 -13.27
C LEU A 38 3.07 16.23 -13.17
N ALA A 39 3.37 16.76 -11.98
CA ALA A 39 4.53 17.62 -11.76
C ALA A 39 5.83 16.92 -12.17
N PHE A 40 6.01 15.67 -11.74
CA PHE A 40 7.18 14.87 -12.10
C PHE A 40 7.25 14.63 -13.61
N THR A 41 6.10 14.30 -14.23
CA THR A 41 5.98 14.09 -15.69
C THR A 41 6.41 15.33 -16.47
N PHE A 42 5.93 16.52 -16.10
CA PHE A 42 6.25 17.76 -16.78
C PHE A 42 7.67 18.23 -16.53
N LEU A 43 8.15 18.16 -15.28
CA LEU A 43 9.52 18.60 -14.92
C LEU A 43 10.60 17.75 -15.56
N TYR A 44 10.41 16.44 -15.59
CA TYR A 44 11.41 15.49 -16.11
C TYR A 44 11.08 14.95 -17.51
N LYS A 45 9.98 15.42 -18.14
CA LYS A 45 9.52 15.02 -19.48
C LYS A 45 9.37 13.50 -19.61
N GLN A 46 8.90 12.85 -18.55
CA GLN A 46 8.79 11.39 -18.47
C GLN A 46 7.67 10.84 -19.36
N LYS A 47 7.91 9.68 -19.95
CA LYS A 47 6.93 8.93 -20.73
C LYS A 47 6.35 7.78 -19.89
N PRO A 48 5.15 7.27 -20.19
CA PRO A 48 4.56 6.15 -19.42
C PRO A 48 5.48 4.93 -19.30
N ARG A 49 6.29 4.64 -20.31
CA ARG A 49 7.25 3.53 -20.29
C ARG A 49 8.32 3.70 -19.22
N GLU A 50 8.71 4.93 -18.88
CA GLU A 50 9.74 5.26 -17.88
C GLU A 50 9.21 5.03 -16.46
N TYR A 51 7.91 5.16 -16.25
CA TYR A 51 7.20 4.74 -15.03
C TYR A 51 7.00 3.23 -14.91
N GLY A 52 7.54 2.43 -15.85
CA GLY A 52 7.39 0.98 -15.82
C GLY A 52 6.08 0.47 -16.45
N TYR A 53 5.30 1.31 -17.15
CA TYR A 53 4.14 0.86 -17.92
C TYR A 53 4.60 0.13 -19.19
N ARG A 54 5.13 -1.10 -18.99
CA ARG A 54 5.71 -1.95 -20.03
C ARG A 54 4.93 -3.25 -20.12
N LYS A 55 4.87 -3.83 -21.32
CA LYS A 55 4.35 -5.19 -21.48
C LYS A 55 5.23 -6.17 -20.73
N THR A 56 4.61 -7.12 -20.04
CA THR A 56 5.31 -8.19 -19.33
C THR A 56 4.71 -9.55 -19.65
N HIS A 57 5.39 -10.61 -19.26
CA HIS A 57 4.92 -11.97 -19.47
C HIS A 57 3.76 -12.29 -18.49
N TRP A 58 2.72 -12.96 -18.97
CA TRP A 58 1.52 -13.28 -18.20
C TRP A 58 1.79 -14.05 -16.90
N LYS A 59 2.89 -14.83 -16.83
CA LYS A 59 3.30 -15.53 -15.60
C LYS A 59 3.39 -14.61 -14.38
N TYR A 60 3.77 -13.33 -14.57
CA TYR A 60 3.88 -12.39 -13.48
C TYR A 60 2.53 -11.95 -12.92
N PHE A 61 1.45 -12.03 -13.71
CA PHE A 61 0.09 -11.84 -13.19
C PHE A 61 -0.37 -13.05 -12.37
N VAL A 62 0.04 -14.27 -12.75
CA VAL A 62 -0.20 -15.46 -11.92
C VAL A 62 0.55 -15.34 -10.59
N PHE A 63 1.83 -14.98 -10.64
CA PHE A 63 2.60 -14.73 -9.42
C PHE A 63 1.98 -13.62 -8.58
N ALA A 64 1.55 -12.53 -9.20
CA ALA A 64 0.85 -11.44 -8.53
C ALA A 64 -0.44 -11.92 -7.85
N ALA A 65 -1.25 -12.76 -8.49
CA ALA A 65 -2.44 -13.34 -7.89
C ALA A 65 -2.12 -14.23 -6.67
N LEU A 66 -1.13 -15.12 -6.81
CA LEU A 66 -0.68 -15.98 -5.70
C LEU A 66 -0.11 -15.17 -4.53
N LEU A 67 0.66 -14.13 -4.82
CA LEU A 67 1.22 -13.23 -3.80
C LEU A 67 0.14 -12.38 -3.14
N ALA A 68 -0.81 -11.82 -3.90
CA ALA A 68 -1.94 -11.06 -3.35
C ALA A 68 -2.78 -11.94 -2.41
N PHE A 69 -3.09 -13.17 -2.84
CA PHE A 69 -3.78 -14.16 -2.01
C PHE A 69 -2.97 -14.47 -0.73
N GLY A 70 -1.68 -14.70 -0.87
CA GLY A 70 -0.79 -14.98 0.25
C GLY A 70 -0.68 -13.82 1.23
N LEU A 71 -0.44 -12.60 0.74
CA LEU A 71 -0.34 -11.40 1.58
C LEU A 71 -1.64 -11.15 2.33
N LEU A 72 -2.78 -11.21 1.65
CA LEU A 72 -4.07 -10.91 2.24
C LEU A 72 -4.43 -11.86 3.39
N PHE A 73 -4.30 -13.16 3.19
CA PHE A 73 -4.77 -14.14 4.16
C PHE A 73 -3.71 -14.55 5.19
N SER A 74 -2.46 -14.74 4.77
CA SER A 74 -1.43 -15.22 5.72
C SER A 74 -0.79 -14.10 6.55
N LEU A 75 -0.77 -12.84 6.10
CA LEU A 75 -0.20 -11.75 6.88
C LEU A 75 -1.16 -11.09 7.85
N ASN A 76 -2.45 -11.33 7.73
CA ASN A 76 -3.43 -10.68 8.61
C ASN A 76 -3.19 -11.01 10.09
N TRP A 77 -2.86 -12.26 10.42
CA TRP A 77 -2.52 -12.65 11.78
C TRP A 77 -1.20 -12.04 12.27
N VAL A 78 -0.18 -11.88 11.39
CA VAL A 78 1.09 -11.21 11.73
C VAL A 78 0.83 -9.75 12.07
N ASN A 79 0.01 -9.07 11.26
CA ASN A 79 -0.40 -7.70 11.54
C ASN A 79 -1.21 -7.59 12.82
N GLY A 80 -2.12 -8.53 13.07
CA GLY A 80 -2.89 -8.60 14.31
C GLY A 80 -2.01 -8.78 15.56
N MET A 81 -0.95 -9.59 15.47
CA MET A 81 0.05 -9.70 16.56
C MET A 81 0.77 -8.37 16.79
N PHE A 82 1.15 -7.68 15.70
CA PHE A 82 1.81 -6.38 15.81
C PHE A 82 0.89 -5.32 16.45
N VAL A 83 -0.38 -5.26 16.05
CA VAL A 83 -1.37 -4.37 16.65
C VAL A 83 -1.56 -4.68 18.16
N ARG A 84 -1.55 -5.97 18.55
CA ARG A 84 -1.57 -6.35 19.97
C ARG A 84 -0.33 -5.88 20.73
N LEU A 85 0.85 -5.90 20.12
CA LEU A 85 2.05 -5.33 20.75
C LEU A 85 1.91 -3.82 20.93
N LEU A 86 1.35 -3.10 19.94
CA LEU A 86 1.06 -1.67 20.08
C LEU A 86 0.04 -1.39 21.19
N SER A 87 -0.97 -2.25 21.37
CA SER A 87 -1.96 -2.08 22.44
C SER A 87 -1.36 -2.20 23.85
N LEU A 88 -0.23 -2.92 24.02
CA LEU A 88 0.48 -2.98 25.31
C LEU A 88 1.06 -1.63 25.74
N ILE A 89 1.30 -0.72 24.82
CA ILE A 89 1.74 0.67 25.07
C ILE A 89 0.55 1.65 25.06
N GLY A 90 -0.68 1.15 25.05
CA GLY A 90 -1.90 1.97 25.05
C GLY A 90 -2.39 2.42 23.68
N TYR A 91 -1.79 1.95 22.59
CA TYR A 91 -2.23 2.35 21.25
C TYR A 91 -3.55 1.71 20.86
N ASN A 92 -4.52 2.55 20.52
CA ASN A 92 -5.80 2.16 19.93
C ASN A 92 -5.80 2.58 18.45
N ALA A 93 -5.97 1.60 17.56
CA ALA A 93 -6.04 1.90 16.13
C ALA A 93 -7.34 2.67 15.85
N PRO A 94 -7.28 3.82 15.14
CA PRO A 94 -8.49 4.52 14.75
C PRO A 94 -9.34 3.63 13.83
N GLU A 95 -10.66 3.69 14.00
CA GLU A 95 -11.56 2.98 13.12
C GLU A 95 -11.48 3.57 11.69
N SER A 96 -11.31 2.69 10.72
CA SER A 96 -11.34 3.08 9.31
C SER A 96 -12.78 3.03 8.84
N SER A 97 -13.37 4.20 8.57
CA SER A 97 -14.73 4.28 8.05
C SER A 97 -14.72 4.44 6.53
N LEU A 98 -15.24 3.43 5.83
CA LEU A 98 -15.51 3.52 4.40
C LEU A 98 -16.80 4.32 4.16
N PRO A 99 -16.96 4.97 2.99
CA PRO A 99 -18.28 5.42 2.54
C PRO A 99 -19.25 4.25 2.45
N SER A 100 -20.54 4.52 2.43
CA SER A 100 -21.58 3.48 2.36
C SER A 100 -21.36 2.54 1.17
N LEU A 101 -21.40 1.23 1.45
CA LEU A 101 -21.31 0.17 0.45
C LEU A 101 -22.69 -0.25 -0.08
N ALA A 102 -23.77 0.44 0.33
CA ALA A 102 -25.13 0.14 -0.11
C ALA A 102 -25.36 0.53 -1.57
N GLY A 103 -26.25 -0.19 -2.24
CA GLY A 103 -26.61 0.10 -3.63
C GLY A 103 -25.41 0.21 -4.55
N GLY A 104 -25.29 1.32 -5.27
CA GLY A 104 -24.16 1.65 -6.14
C GLY A 104 -22.91 2.17 -5.43
N GLY A 105 -22.95 2.41 -4.10
CA GLY A 105 -21.84 2.97 -3.34
C GLY A 105 -20.56 2.13 -3.41
N ILE A 106 -20.69 0.80 -3.49
CA ILE A 106 -19.53 -0.10 -3.65
C ILE A 106 -18.69 0.24 -4.90
N ALA A 107 -19.31 0.63 -6.01
CA ALA A 107 -18.56 0.98 -7.22
C ALA A 107 -17.72 2.25 -7.02
N GLY A 108 -18.28 3.26 -6.35
CA GLY A 108 -17.55 4.48 -5.97
C GLY A 108 -16.38 4.17 -5.04
N VAL A 109 -16.61 3.35 -4.01
CA VAL A 109 -15.56 2.94 -3.06
C VAL A 109 -14.47 2.15 -3.76
N LEU A 110 -14.80 1.20 -4.65
CA LEU A 110 -13.81 0.47 -5.45
C LEU A 110 -12.94 1.41 -6.30
N VAL A 111 -13.52 2.47 -6.85
CA VAL A 111 -12.75 3.44 -7.62
C VAL A 111 -11.81 4.24 -6.72
N VAL A 112 -12.30 4.84 -5.63
CA VAL A 112 -11.51 5.81 -4.84
C VAL A 112 -10.59 5.15 -3.80
N VAL A 113 -10.88 3.92 -3.37
CA VAL A 113 -10.12 3.21 -2.33
C VAL A 113 -9.31 2.04 -2.87
N ALA A 114 -9.66 1.49 -4.04
CA ALA A 114 -8.90 0.38 -4.62
C ALA A 114 -8.21 0.74 -5.94
N LEU A 115 -8.96 1.24 -6.93
CA LEU A 115 -8.44 1.42 -8.30
C LEU A 115 -7.47 2.60 -8.38
N LEU A 116 -7.90 3.80 -7.95
CA LEU A 116 -7.06 5.00 -8.01
C LEU A 116 -5.79 4.86 -7.18
N PRO A 117 -5.82 4.40 -5.90
CA PRO A 117 -4.60 4.15 -5.13
C PRO A 117 -3.67 3.17 -5.83
N ALA A 118 -4.19 2.05 -6.33
CA ALA A 118 -3.37 1.06 -7.01
C ALA A 118 -2.61 1.63 -8.22
N PHE A 119 -3.23 2.51 -9.00
CA PHE A 119 -2.56 3.17 -10.12
C PHE A 119 -1.58 4.26 -9.67
N LEU A 120 -2.02 5.16 -8.81
CA LEU A 120 -1.25 6.35 -8.46
C LEU A 120 -0.09 6.02 -7.53
N GLU A 121 -0.33 5.21 -6.51
CA GLU A 121 0.72 4.82 -5.57
C GLU A 121 1.75 3.92 -6.25
N GLU A 122 1.34 2.95 -7.07
CA GLU A 122 2.32 2.13 -7.78
C GLU A 122 3.12 2.94 -8.81
N THR A 123 2.52 3.96 -9.44
CA THR A 123 3.26 4.90 -10.30
C THR A 123 4.32 5.65 -9.50
N ILE A 124 4.00 6.12 -8.31
CA ILE A 124 4.94 6.85 -7.46
C ILE A 124 6.01 5.90 -6.91
N PHE A 125 5.60 4.81 -6.24
CA PHE A 125 6.55 3.95 -5.53
C PHE A 125 7.35 3.03 -6.45
N ARG A 126 6.74 2.45 -7.48
CA ARG A 126 7.39 1.47 -8.39
C ARG A 126 7.80 2.09 -9.72
N GLY A 127 7.22 3.24 -10.06
CA GLY A 127 7.67 4.04 -11.18
C GLY A 127 8.78 5.02 -10.77
N ILE A 128 8.45 6.04 -9.99
CA ILE A 128 9.35 7.16 -9.68
C ILE A 128 10.41 6.77 -8.64
N ILE A 129 9.99 6.33 -7.46
CA ILE A 129 10.91 6.07 -6.33
C ILE A 129 11.84 4.90 -6.65
N LEU A 130 11.31 3.80 -7.18
CA LEU A 130 12.11 2.63 -7.51
C LEU A 130 13.16 2.94 -8.59
N ASP A 131 12.87 3.82 -9.54
CA ASP A 131 13.88 4.27 -10.51
C ASP A 131 15.00 5.06 -9.83
N GLY A 132 14.67 5.91 -8.86
CA GLY A 132 15.65 6.66 -8.05
C GLY A 132 16.55 5.79 -7.16
N ILE A 133 16.13 4.58 -6.81
CA ILE A 133 16.92 3.62 -6.01
C ILE A 133 17.37 2.39 -6.79
N LYS A 134 17.38 2.46 -8.12
CA LYS A 134 17.73 1.31 -8.97
C LYS A 134 19.14 0.77 -8.74
N ASP A 135 20.07 1.63 -8.34
CA ASP A 135 21.51 1.33 -8.26
C ASP A 135 21.94 0.78 -6.87
N VAL A 136 21.02 0.69 -5.89
CA VAL A 136 21.35 0.19 -4.55
C VAL A 136 21.32 -1.34 -4.45
N GLY A 137 20.94 -2.04 -5.51
CA GLY A 137 20.79 -3.49 -5.56
C GLY A 137 19.37 -3.95 -5.19
N THR A 138 18.99 -5.14 -5.66
CA THR A 138 17.60 -5.65 -5.55
C THR A 138 17.10 -5.75 -4.12
N VAL A 139 17.90 -6.32 -3.21
CA VAL A 139 17.47 -6.50 -1.80
C VAL A 139 17.26 -5.16 -1.12
N ALA A 140 18.23 -4.24 -1.26
CA ALA A 140 18.11 -2.92 -0.66
C ALA A 140 16.93 -2.13 -1.27
N ALA A 141 16.71 -2.23 -2.58
CA ALA A 141 15.55 -1.60 -3.23
C ALA A 141 14.21 -2.14 -2.70
N CYS A 142 14.10 -3.46 -2.47
CA CYS A 142 12.90 -4.05 -1.87
C CYS A 142 12.67 -3.56 -0.43
N LEU A 143 13.72 -3.55 0.40
CA LEU A 143 13.61 -3.11 1.79
C LEU A 143 13.26 -1.61 1.88
N LEU A 144 13.90 -0.77 1.07
CA LEU A 144 13.60 0.65 1.01
C LEU A 144 12.21 0.93 0.46
N GLY A 145 11.82 0.23 -0.62
CA GLY A 145 10.48 0.34 -1.19
C GLY A 145 9.40 -0.06 -0.19
N GLY A 146 9.65 -1.11 0.62
CA GLY A 146 8.79 -1.50 1.72
C GLY A 146 8.72 -0.45 2.83
N LEU A 147 9.87 0.04 3.29
CA LEU A 147 9.95 1.04 4.36
C LEU A 147 9.23 2.35 3.97
N LEU A 148 9.54 2.87 2.80
CA LEU A 148 8.91 4.11 2.32
C LEU A 148 7.40 3.93 2.13
N PHE A 149 6.95 2.82 1.56
CA PHE A 149 5.54 2.53 1.40
C PHE A 149 4.81 2.45 2.74
N SER A 150 5.41 1.80 3.73
CA SER A 150 4.87 1.68 5.09
C SER A 150 4.75 3.03 5.80
N ILE A 151 5.82 3.83 5.81
CA ILE A 151 5.83 5.13 6.50
C ILE A 151 4.84 6.10 5.85
N PHE A 152 4.72 6.06 4.52
CA PHE A 152 3.78 6.91 3.78
C PHE A 152 2.31 6.63 4.09
N HIS A 153 1.96 5.44 4.56
CA HIS A 153 0.60 5.12 5.00
C HIS A 153 0.22 5.78 6.33
N GLN A 154 1.21 6.30 7.08
CA GLN A 154 1.00 7.05 8.33
C GLN A 154 0.07 6.35 9.34
N SER A 155 -0.01 5.03 9.26
CA SER A 155 -0.81 4.18 10.12
C SER A 155 0.09 3.22 10.90
N PRO A 156 0.33 3.46 12.20
CA PRO A 156 1.08 2.54 13.04
C PRO A 156 0.54 1.11 12.99
N ALA A 157 -0.80 0.95 13.01
CA ALA A 157 -1.44 -0.36 12.94
C ALA A 157 -1.15 -1.15 11.65
N GLN A 158 -0.83 -0.47 10.55
CA GLN A 158 -0.58 -1.11 9.25
C GLN A 158 0.91 -1.23 8.92
N THR A 159 1.81 -0.75 9.78
CA THR A 159 3.24 -0.60 9.49
C THR A 159 3.87 -1.88 8.98
N VAL A 160 3.69 -3.01 9.67
CA VAL A 160 4.29 -4.29 9.29
C VAL A 160 3.68 -4.82 8.00
N TYR A 161 2.35 -4.74 7.88
CA TYR A 161 1.65 -5.20 6.68
C TYR A 161 2.10 -4.42 5.44
N GLN A 162 2.10 -3.11 5.50
CA GLN A 162 2.48 -2.25 4.37
C GLN A 162 3.97 -2.36 4.03
N PHE A 163 4.82 -2.59 5.03
CA PHE A 163 6.24 -2.86 4.78
C PHE A 163 6.43 -4.12 3.94
N ILE A 164 5.79 -5.21 4.32
CA ILE A 164 5.91 -6.48 3.60
C ILE A 164 5.29 -6.38 2.21
N CYS A 165 4.07 -5.82 2.10
CA CYS A 165 3.43 -5.56 0.80
C CYS A 165 4.34 -4.71 -0.10
N GLY A 166 4.88 -3.62 0.44
CA GLY A 166 5.75 -2.73 -0.29
C GLY A 166 7.02 -3.40 -0.82
N ALA A 167 7.66 -4.25 -0.01
CA ALA A 167 8.84 -5.02 -0.41
C ALA A 167 8.50 -6.05 -1.50
N VAL A 168 7.40 -6.78 -1.36
CA VAL A 168 6.95 -7.80 -2.32
C VAL A 168 6.54 -7.16 -3.65
N PHE A 169 5.80 -6.06 -3.64
CA PHE A 169 5.40 -5.33 -4.85
C PHE A 169 6.65 -4.81 -5.59
N THR A 170 7.64 -4.30 -4.86
CA THR A 170 8.92 -3.89 -5.44
C THR A 170 9.65 -5.06 -6.10
N LEU A 171 9.72 -6.23 -5.45
CA LEU A 171 10.33 -7.43 -6.02
C LEU A 171 9.63 -7.85 -7.32
N VAL A 172 8.31 -7.93 -7.30
CA VAL A 172 7.52 -8.32 -8.49
C VAL A 172 7.72 -7.34 -9.63
N THR A 173 7.74 -6.03 -9.35
CA THR A 173 7.99 -5.00 -10.37
C THR A 173 9.38 -5.17 -10.99
N ILE A 174 10.42 -5.43 -10.19
CA ILE A 174 11.77 -5.69 -10.68
C ILE A 174 11.80 -6.94 -11.58
N ARG A 175 11.16 -8.04 -11.15
CA ARG A 175 11.14 -9.30 -11.91
C ARG A 175 10.33 -9.19 -13.20
N ALA A 176 9.22 -8.51 -13.15
CA ALA A 176 8.35 -8.29 -14.30
C ALA A 176 8.88 -7.25 -15.30
N ASP A 177 9.81 -6.37 -14.87
CA ASP A 177 10.16 -5.13 -15.55
C ASP A 177 8.92 -4.32 -15.94
N SER A 178 7.93 -4.29 -15.03
CA SER A 178 6.62 -3.69 -15.27
C SER A 178 5.89 -3.41 -13.97
N VAL A 179 5.19 -2.28 -13.88
CA VAL A 179 4.35 -1.92 -12.73
C VAL A 179 2.99 -2.63 -12.75
N TRP A 180 2.55 -3.17 -13.88
CA TRP A 180 1.22 -3.77 -14.03
C TRP A 180 0.90 -4.90 -13.05
N PRO A 181 1.82 -5.85 -12.77
CA PRO A 181 1.57 -6.88 -11.77
C PRO A 181 1.42 -6.31 -10.35
N ALA A 182 2.17 -5.26 -9.99
CA ALA A 182 2.04 -4.60 -8.69
C ALA A 182 0.70 -3.85 -8.58
N ILE A 183 0.29 -3.13 -9.62
CA ILE A 183 -1.04 -2.50 -9.71
C ILE A 183 -2.14 -3.54 -9.52
N PHE A 184 -2.03 -4.69 -10.19
CA PHE A 184 -2.99 -5.78 -10.04
C PHE A 184 -3.04 -6.30 -8.60
N MET A 185 -1.89 -6.54 -7.96
CA MET A 185 -1.82 -7.00 -6.56
C MET A 185 -2.44 -6.00 -5.61
N HIS A 186 -2.10 -4.72 -5.76
CA HIS A 186 -2.61 -3.64 -4.91
C HIS A 186 -4.12 -3.50 -5.04
N PHE A 187 -4.62 -3.43 -6.29
CA PHE A 187 -6.05 -3.39 -6.56
C PHE A 187 -6.78 -4.60 -5.99
N ALA A 188 -6.27 -5.81 -6.22
CA ALA A 188 -6.88 -7.05 -5.72
C ALA A 188 -6.94 -7.06 -4.19
N ASN A 189 -5.86 -6.64 -3.52
CA ASN A 189 -5.82 -6.55 -2.06
C ASN A 189 -6.92 -5.62 -1.51
N ASN A 190 -6.99 -4.40 -2.02
CA ASN A 190 -7.97 -3.41 -1.55
C ASN A 190 -9.40 -3.81 -1.92
N ALA A 191 -9.61 -4.35 -3.13
CA ALA A 191 -10.92 -4.80 -3.58
C ALA A 191 -11.46 -5.95 -2.70
N VAL A 192 -10.62 -6.93 -2.35
CA VAL A 192 -11.05 -8.05 -1.48
C VAL A 192 -11.43 -7.53 -0.08
N ILE A 193 -10.67 -6.59 0.49
CA ILE A 193 -11.01 -5.96 1.78
C ILE A 193 -12.37 -5.23 1.69
N ILE A 194 -12.64 -4.49 0.61
CA ILE A 194 -13.92 -3.80 0.39
C ILE A 194 -15.07 -4.82 0.24
N PHE A 195 -14.85 -5.88 -0.52
CA PHE A 195 -15.85 -6.94 -0.68
C PHE A 195 -16.11 -7.68 0.64
N ASP A 196 -15.08 -7.93 1.45
CA ASP A 196 -15.27 -8.52 2.77
C ASP A 196 -16.02 -7.58 3.72
N ALA A 197 -15.72 -6.29 3.70
CA ALA A 197 -16.48 -5.29 4.46
C ALA A 197 -17.96 -5.24 4.07
N LYS A 198 -18.31 -5.57 2.82
CA LYS A 198 -19.71 -5.63 2.36
C LYS A 198 -20.41 -6.95 2.65
N TYR A 199 -19.73 -8.07 2.37
CA TYR A 199 -20.33 -9.40 2.33
C TYR A 199 -19.92 -10.30 3.51
N GLY A 200 -18.85 -9.95 4.23
CA GLY A 200 -18.37 -10.69 5.39
C GLY A 200 -17.84 -12.09 5.09
N PHE A 201 -17.38 -12.36 3.86
CA PHE A 201 -17.02 -13.73 3.49
C PHE A 201 -15.73 -14.23 4.17
N ILE A 202 -14.80 -13.34 4.53
CA ILE A 202 -13.63 -13.66 5.36
C ILE A 202 -14.02 -13.57 6.83
N THR A 203 -14.69 -12.49 7.21
CA THR A 203 -15.08 -12.19 8.60
C THR A 203 -15.98 -13.27 9.18
N ASN A 204 -16.89 -13.85 8.38
CA ASN A 204 -17.82 -14.91 8.80
C ASN A 204 -17.31 -16.33 8.50
N MET A 205 -16.06 -16.47 8.07
CA MET A 205 -15.49 -17.78 7.76
C MET A 205 -15.34 -18.61 9.05
N SER A 206 -15.68 -19.90 9.00
CA SER A 206 -15.44 -20.78 10.14
C SER A 206 -13.95 -20.89 10.46
N GLY A 207 -13.61 -21.04 11.75
CA GLY A 207 -12.20 -21.09 12.18
C GLY A 207 -11.38 -22.16 11.45
N GLY A 208 -11.95 -23.35 11.20
CA GLY A 208 -11.27 -24.40 10.45
C GLY A 208 -11.02 -24.03 8.99
N ALA A 209 -12.02 -23.42 8.29
CA ALA A 209 -11.84 -22.94 6.94
C ALA A 209 -10.82 -21.80 6.84
N TYR A 210 -10.86 -20.86 7.80
CA TYR A 210 -9.89 -19.76 7.87
C TYR A 210 -8.47 -20.27 8.04
N ILE A 211 -8.21 -21.22 8.95
CA ILE A 211 -6.90 -21.84 9.14
C ILE A 211 -6.44 -22.52 7.85
N ALA A 212 -7.30 -23.30 7.18
CA ALA A 212 -6.96 -23.95 5.92
C ALA A 212 -6.56 -22.92 4.84
N VAL A 213 -7.33 -21.85 4.69
CA VAL A 213 -7.01 -20.75 3.75
C VAL A 213 -5.70 -20.08 4.12
N CYS A 214 -5.43 -19.81 5.40
CA CYS A 214 -4.15 -19.25 5.85
C CYS A 214 -2.96 -20.15 5.51
N VAL A 215 -3.07 -21.47 5.71
CA VAL A 215 -2.00 -22.42 5.39
C VAL A 215 -1.74 -22.46 3.88
N VAL A 216 -2.79 -22.56 3.07
CA VAL A 216 -2.67 -22.59 1.59
C VAL A 216 -2.10 -21.28 1.07
N SER A 217 -2.57 -20.16 1.59
CA SER A 217 -2.10 -18.83 1.19
C SER A 217 -0.64 -18.58 1.61
N ALA A 218 -0.23 -19.06 2.79
CA ALA A 218 1.15 -19.00 3.22
C ALA A 218 2.07 -19.84 2.33
N ALA A 219 1.64 -21.04 1.95
CA ALA A 219 2.38 -21.89 1.01
C ALA A 219 2.50 -21.22 -0.38
N ALA A 220 1.42 -20.61 -0.88
CA ALA A 220 1.44 -19.85 -2.13
C ALA A 220 2.41 -18.65 -2.06
N LEU A 221 2.37 -17.88 -0.96
CA LEU A 221 3.27 -16.75 -0.73
C LEU A 221 4.72 -17.20 -0.70
N LEU A 222 5.04 -18.14 0.18
CA LEU A 222 6.43 -18.59 0.39
C LEU A 222 6.99 -19.30 -0.85
N GLY A 223 6.20 -20.15 -1.51
CA GLY A 223 6.60 -20.82 -2.75
C GLY A 223 6.87 -19.85 -3.89
N THR A 224 5.98 -18.85 -4.07
CA THR A 224 6.16 -17.84 -5.11
C THR A 224 7.35 -16.92 -4.80
N LEU A 225 7.52 -16.49 -3.54
CA LEU A 225 8.68 -15.69 -3.13
C LEU A 225 9.98 -16.48 -3.32
N ALA A 226 10.02 -17.75 -2.90
CA ALA A 226 11.18 -18.60 -3.12
C ALA A 226 11.53 -18.72 -4.61
N TYR A 227 10.54 -18.91 -5.47
CA TYR A 227 10.77 -18.92 -6.92
C TYR A 227 11.36 -17.59 -7.42
N LEU A 228 10.74 -16.45 -7.06
CA LEU A 228 11.19 -15.13 -7.50
C LEU A 228 12.56 -14.74 -6.94
N ILE A 229 12.93 -15.24 -5.77
CA ILE A 229 14.22 -14.93 -5.14
C ILE A 229 15.33 -15.84 -5.65
N PHE A 230 15.09 -17.14 -5.76
CA PHE A 230 16.14 -18.10 -6.04
C PHE A 230 16.24 -18.50 -7.53
N PHE A 231 15.13 -18.54 -8.25
CA PHE A 231 15.10 -19.06 -9.61
C PHE A 231 14.88 -17.96 -10.68
N ASP A 232 13.99 -17.02 -10.47
CA ASP A 232 13.78 -15.92 -11.41
C ASP A 232 14.75 -14.75 -11.08
N LYS A 233 15.87 -14.70 -11.79
CA LYS A 233 16.88 -13.64 -11.63
C LYS A 233 16.67 -12.46 -12.59
N ARG A 234 15.57 -12.43 -13.34
CA ARG A 234 15.25 -11.36 -14.28
C ARG A 234 15.21 -10.01 -13.56
N GLY A 235 15.77 -8.99 -14.17
CA GLY A 235 15.81 -7.62 -13.62
C GLY A 235 16.63 -7.47 -12.34
N ASN A 236 17.45 -8.46 -11.93
CA ASN A 236 18.34 -8.31 -10.78
C ASN A 236 19.21 -7.08 -10.94
N ARG A 237 19.15 -6.23 -9.93
CA ARG A 237 19.95 -5.01 -9.86
C ARG A 237 21.22 -5.28 -9.04
N LYS A 238 22.36 -4.90 -9.58
CA LYS A 238 23.64 -4.92 -8.85
C LYS A 238 23.77 -3.62 -8.06
N LYS A 239 24.52 -3.68 -6.97
CA LYS A 239 24.89 -2.49 -6.23
C LYS A 239 25.99 -1.76 -6.99
N GLU A 240 25.65 -0.69 -7.69
CA GLU A 240 26.56 0.15 -8.49
C GLU A 240 26.68 1.55 -7.89
N GLY A 241 25.69 1.98 -7.08
CA GLY A 241 25.61 3.31 -6.48
C GLY A 241 25.52 3.30 -4.97
N ALA A 242 25.67 4.49 -4.40
CA ALA A 242 25.49 4.74 -2.97
C ALA A 242 24.05 5.15 -2.70
N ILE A 243 23.47 4.64 -1.62
CA ILE A 243 22.13 5.04 -1.13
C ILE A 243 22.10 6.50 -0.66
N ARG A 244 23.26 7.06 -0.26
CA ARG A 244 23.37 8.39 0.33
C ARG A 244 22.76 9.51 -0.52
N PRO A 245 22.99 9.62 -1.84
CA PRO A 245 22.36 10.66 -2.66
C PRO A 245 20.85 10.61 -2.63
N PHE A 246 20.26 9.41 -2.69
CA PHE A 246 18.82 9.23 -2.59
C PHE A 246 18.29 9.69 -1.22
N ILE A 247 18.91 9.24 -0.12
CA ILE A 247 18.49 9.64 1.23
C ILE A 247 18.58 11.16 1.40
N LEU A 248 19.65 11.80 0.92
CA LEU A 248 19.81 13.26 1.05
C LEU A 248 18.75 14.00 0.23
N SER A 249 18.43 13.55 -0.98
CA SER A 249 17.40 14.18 -1.81
C SER A 249 15.98 13.98 -1.27
N ALA A 250 15.71 12.85 -0.64
CA ALA A 250 14.41 12.49 -0.08
C ALA A 250 14.29 12.85 1.42
N LEU A 251 15.32 13.39 2.07
CA LEU A 251 15.42 13.56 3.52
C LEU A 251 14.24 14.32 4.11
N VAL A 252 13.84 15.44 3.51
CA VAL A 252 12.73 16.25 3.98
C VAL A 252 11.42 15.44 3.97
N GLY A 253 11.16 14.70 2.88
CA GLY A 253 9.97 13.85 2.76
C GLY A 253 9.97 12.69 3.76
N ILE A 254 11.13 12.03 3.94
CA ILE A 254 11.29 10.93 4.90
C ILE A 254 11.07 11.43 6.34
N VAL A 255 11.68 12.56 6.71
CA VAL A 255 11.52 13.16 8.05
C VAL A 255 10.06 13.58 8.27
N ALA A 256 9.45 14.26 7.30
CA ALA A 256 8.05 14.68 7.41
C ALA A 256 7.11 13.46 7.58
N ALA A 257 7.28 12.42 6.77
CA ALA A 257 6.48 11.19 6.89
C ALA A 257 6.72 10.48 8.24
N GLY A 258 7.97 10.45 8.73
CA GLY A 258 8.30 9.89 10.05
C GLY A 258 7.66 10.67 11.19
N VAL A 259 7.70 12.01 11.14
CA VAL A 259 7.04 12.87 12.14
C VAL A 259 5.53 12.64 12.16
N MET A 260 4.89 12.55 10.98
CA MET A 260 3.46 12.29 10.89
C MET A 260 3.09 10.89 11.39
N TRP A 261 3.95 9.88 11.12
CA TRP A 261 3.76 8.53 11.66
C TRP A 261 3.86 8.52 13.20
N ILE A 262 4.85 9.23 13.79
CA ILE A 262 4.99 9.37 15.24
C ILE A 262 3.77 10.11 15.81
N ALA A 263 3.31 11.18 15.16
CA ALA A 263 2.11 11.90 15.59
C ALA A 263 0.87 11.00 15.60
N ALA A 264 0.70 10.14 14.58
CA ALA A 264 -0.38 9.17 14.53
C ALA A 264 -0.27 8.11 15.64
N LEU A 265 0.96 7.68 16.00
CA LEU A 265 1.19 6.77 17.12
C LEU A 265 0.80 7.43 18.45
N ILE A 266 1.27 8.66 18.70
CA ILE A 266 0.94 9.41 19.91
C ILE A 266 -0.57 9.63 20.02
N SER A 267 -1.22 10.07 18.94
CA SER A 267 -2.67 10.25 18.90
C SER A 267 -3.45 8.97 19.24
N GLY A 268 -2.99 7.83 18.75
CA GLY A 268 -3.62 6.54 19.09
C GLY A 268 -3.37 6.08 20.54
N ILE A 269 -2.38 6.65 21.24
CA ILE A 269 -2.10 6.36 22.66
C ILE A 269 -2.89 7.32 23.58
N THR A 270 -3.04 8.58 23.18
CA THR A 270 -3.63 9.64 24.00
C THR A 270 -5.13 9.84 23.77
N GLY A 271 -5.67 9.24 22.71
CA GLY A 271 -7.06 9.26 22.26
C GLY A 271 -7.98 9.37 22.08
#